data_a5a95cc89a0fae07bb3a12cb538a9068
#
_entry.id   a5a95cc89a0fae07bb3a12cb538a9068
#
_cell.length_a   1.000
_cell.length_b   1.000
_cell.length_c   1.000
_cell.angle_alpha   90.00
_cell.angle_beta   90.00
_cell.angle_gamma   90.00
#
_symmetry.space_group_name_H-M   'P 1'
#
loop_
_entity.id
_entity.type
_entity.pdbx_description
1 polymer ?
#
loop_
_entity_poly.entity_id
_entity_poly.type
_entity_poly.pdbx_seq_one_letter_code
_entity_poly.pdbx_strand_id
1 'polypeptide(L)'
;MALFKRKAKKQEAPAPAAEPKSFVIIKNAPECDYMNDFAALPKTYGTKKYFDREDIKAIHETVYAALDDLDAKTHFTEELKNDRPVLIKPNLVFVYHNVGLDKKSYPENTDPRVFDAVIAWLKKYTDDITIIESAGKPYPTAIAFRAAGYDRIAKYRGTGLVALEEQPVVHYYLPKAEVMNEVYLPEILDRVVKGEAFYVSVPKMKTNLYTGVTLGFKNAMGTIPYFLRERNHTHQINKKLADLLYLFKPDLTVIDGIIGGEGNTPAPVDPVQVHKIVASNNSVEADRITTKMMGFDPEKNELMIEATARNFGDPNVQIIGDTSVTPFRPAITSLFDDLTVSDFPNIVAVAGHTMNDAPKITDPNAVTPEMALALEQACHGGCLAAVKTGLEYFKYSESMKQDFKVCFIMGPGVPIDGERYWFDRTGKPYTKEDLGNLPMKKYGMGDCTLSTTRDICFWKATGCCDPEKNMSLTCLAGGALLPILQPKDPWLLPIGLGAIRVVLKRMLYIAKGEYVDAPRFARDDRIFDLPNLTPAELEQNYISAPLPKMKLAEKCRQLIQQPYILGAALPITFLGQKKSNFHG
;
A
#
# COMPACT_ATOMS: atom_id res chain seq x y z
N MET A 1 50.50 -8.41 56.16
CA MET A 1 50.44 -9.25 54.93
C MET A 1 49.12 -10.05 54.97
N ALA A 2 48.09 -9.55 54.34
CA ALA A 2 46.79 -10.27 54.23
C ALA A 2 46.51 -10.52 52.75
N LEU A 3 46.57 -11.78 52.33
CA LEU A 3 46.30 -12.23 50.97
C LEU A 3 44.79 -12.23 50.71
N PHE A 4 44.31 -11.34 49.87
CA PHE A 4 42.95 -11.45 49.32
C PHE A 4 42.90 -12.51 48.20
N LYS A 5 42.31 -13.64 48.49
CA LYS A 5 41.92 -14.64 47.49
C LYS A 5 40.67 -14.12 46.71
N ARG A 6 40.85 -13.65 45.46
CA ARG A 6 39.74 -13.44 44.54
C ARG A 6 39.12 -14.80 44.18
N LYS A 7 37.87 -15.01 44.57
CA LYS A 7 37.04 -16.09 44.03
C LYS A 7 36.72 -15.76 42.56
N ALA A 8 37.13 -16.62 41.63
CA ALA A 8 36.69 -16.58 40.24
C ALA A 8 35.17 -16.79 40.22
N LYS A 9 34.43 -15.84 39.66
CA LYS A 9 33.02 -16.02 39.29
C LYS A 9 32.97 -17.12 38.22
N LYS A 10 32.27 -18.23 38.52
CA LYS A 10 31.84 -19.19 37.52
C LYS A 10 30.99 -18.41 36.51
N GLN A 11 31.41 -18.38 35.24
CA GLN A 11 30.53 -18.01 34.14
C GLN A 11 29.41 -19.05 34.11
N GLU A 12 28.19 -18.59 34.38
CA GLU A 12 27.00 -19.40 34.09
C GLU A 12 26.96 -19.67 32.60
N ALA A 13 26.73 -20.92 32.24
CA ALA A 13 26.49 -21.28 30.82
C ALA A 13 25.27 -20.47 30.32
N PRO A 14 25.32 -19.97 29.09
CA PRO A 14 24.18 -19.27 28.52
C PRO A 14 22.95 -20.17 28.60
N ALA A 15 21.80 -19.60 29.05
CA ALA A 15 20.53 -20.30 29.03
C ALA A 15 20.28 -20.90 27.63
N PRO A 16 19.70 -22.12 27.54
CA PRO A 16 19.36 -22.69 26.24
C PRO A 16 18.49 -21.69 25.48
N ALA A 17 18.83 -21.47 24.19
CA ALA A 17 18.03 -20.60 23.33
C ALA A 17 16.58 -21.08 23.33
N ALA A 18 15.63 -20.15 23.52
CA ALA A 18 14.21 -20.48 23.43
C ALA A 18 13.92 -21.13 22.06
N GLU A 19 13.05 -22.13 22.03
CA GLU A 19 12.64 -22.77 20.79
C GLU A 19 12.04 -21.70 19.83
N PRO A 20 12.34 -21.77 18.54
CA PRO A 20 11.82 -20.80 17.58
C PRO A 20 10.29 -20.90 17.49
N LYS A 21 9.62 -19.75 17.56
CA LYS A 21 8.16 -19.66 17.43
C LYS A 21 7.74 -19.27 16.02
N SER A 22 8.63 -18.64 15.28
CA SER A 22 8.40 -18.18 13.92
C SER A 22 9.28 -18.92 12.92
N PHE A 23 8.69 -19.26 11.80
CA PHE A 23 9.33 -19.97 10.70
C PHE A 23 9.11 -19.22 9.39
N VAL A 24 10.16 -19.12 8.58
CA VAL A 24 10.11 -18.60 7.20
C VAL A 24 10.60 -19.70 6.29
N ILE A 25 9.70 -20.25 5.49
CA ILE A 25 9.97 -21.31 4.51
C ILE A 25 10.09 -20.69 3.14
N ILE A 26 11.17 -20.96 2.43
CA ILE A 26 11.43 -20.45 1.09
C ILE A 26 11.58 -21.63 0.13
N LYS A 27 10.77 -21.65 -0.92
CA LYS A 27 10.84 -22.65 -2.00
C LYS A 27 11.12 -22.01 -3.33
N ASN A 28 12.07 -22.58 -4.06
CA ASN A 28 12.35 -22.22 -5.45
C ASN A 28 11.36 -22.94 -6.37
N ALA A 29 10.72 -22.20 -7.26
CA ALA A 29 9.95 -22.79 -8.34
C ALA A 29 10.89 -23.30 -9.44
N PRO A 30 10.55 -24.42 -10.12
CA PRO A 30 11.32 -24.89 -11.27
C PRO A 30 11.42 -23.83 -12.36
N GLU A 31 12.50 -23.85 -13.13
CA GLU A 31 12.69 -22.92 -14.23
C GLU A 31 11.75 -23.28 -15.40
N CYS A 32 10.80 -22.39 -15.68
CA CYS A 32 9.90 -22.46 -16.82
C CYS A 32 9.37 -21.06 -17.17
N ASP A 33 8.60 -20.93 -18.26
CA ASP A 33 8.01 -19.63 -18.65
C ASP A 33 6.79 -19.30 -17.80
N TYR A 34 6.96 -18.37 -16.85
CA TYR A 34 5.91 -17.85 -15.98
C TYR A 34 5.24 -16.57 -16.49
N MET A 35 5.75 -15.97 -17.58
CA MET A 35 5.29 -14.64 -18.05
C MET A 35 3.88 -14.67 -18.69
N ASN A 36 3.31 -15.86 -18.90
CA ASN A 36 1.97 -15.98 -19.46
C ASN A 36 0.91 -15.95 -18.35
N ASP A 37 -0.13 -15.13 -18.52
CA ASP A 37 -1.35 -15.11 -17.70
C ASP A 37 -1.17 -14.73 -16.21
N PHE A 38 -0.04 -14.13 -15.80
CA PHE A 38 0.19 -13.75 -14.40
C PHE A 38 -0.65 -12.54 -13.94
N ALA A 39 -1.16 -11.72 -14.86
CA ALA A 39 -1.98 -10.56 -14.53
C ALA A 39 -3.48 -10.88 -14.43
N ALA A 40 -3.93 -11.90 -15.16
CA ALA A 40 -5.33 -12.34 -15.14
C ALA A 40 -5.44 -13.79 -15.62
N LEU A 41 -6.34 -14.57 -15.02
CA LEU A 41 -6.56 -15.95 -15.43
C LEU A 41 -7.07 -16.02 -16.88
N PRO A 42 -6.60 -17.01 -17.69
CA PRO A 42 -7.10 -17.23 -19.04
C PRO A 42 -8.50 -17.86 -19.03
N LYS A 43 -9.19 -17.80 -20.16
CA LYS A 43 -10.52 -18.43 -20.31
C LYS A 43 -10.51 -19.96 -20.12
N THR A 44 -9.35 -20.58 -20.26
CA THR A 44 -9.15 -22.02 -20.06
C THR A 44 -9.07 -22.44 -18.60
N TYR A 45 -9.04 -21.48 -17.66
CA TYR A 45 -9.03 -21.79 -16.23
C TYR A 45 -10.18 -22.73 -15.83
N GLY A 46 -9.88 -23.68 -14.96
CA GLY A 46 -10.84 -24.72 -14.53
C GLY A 46 -10.92 -25.94 -15.44
N THR A 47 -10.20 -25.95 -16.57
CA THR A 47 -10.14 -27.12 -17.47
C THR A 47 -8.90 -27.97 -17.21
N LYS A 48 -8.95 -29.25 -17.60
CA LYS A 48 -7.77 -30.13 -17.54
C LYS A 48 -6.59 -29.53 -18.32
N LYS A 49 -6.84 -28.94 -19.51
CA LYS A 49 -5.80 -28.30 -20.33
C LYS A 49 -5.06 -27.17 -19.56
N TYR A 50 -5.75 -26.43 -18.71
CA TYR A 50 -5.14 -25.39 -17.89
C TYR A 50 -4.23 -26.00 -16.80
N PHE A 51 -4.73 -26.98 -16.05
CA PHE A 51 -3.99 -27.59 -14.96
C PHE A 51 -2.86 -28.53 -15.42
N ASP A 52 -2.89 -28.97 -16.69
CA ASP A 52 -1.80 -29.76 -17.28
C ASP A 52 -0.60 -28.93 -17.73
N ARG A 53 -0.70 -27.60 -17.71
CA ARG A 53 0.39 -26.69 -18.08
C ARG A 53 1.57 -26.83 -17.10
N GLU A 54 2.79 -26.71 -17.62
CA GLU A 54 4.02 -26.79 -16.84
C GLU A 54 4.12 -25.72 -15.77
N ASP A 55 3.87 -24.44 -16.13
CA ASP A 55 3.91 -23.32 -15.21
C ASP A 55 2.88 -23.46 -14.06
N ILE A 56 1.68 -23.94 -14.35
CA ILE A 56 0.63 -24.17 -13.34
C ILE A 56 1.04 -25.28 -12.37
N LYS A 57 1.53 -26.40 -12.88
CA LYS A 57 2.03 -27.52 -12.05
C LYS A 57 3.18 -27.06 -11.15
N ALA A 58 4.16 -26.39 -11.74
CA ALA A 58 5.32 -25.88 -11.02
C ALA A 58 4.93 -24.91 -9.87
N ILE A 59 3.99 -23.99 -10.13
CA ILE A 59 3.47 -23.08 -9.09
C ILE A 59 2.76 -23.86 -7.98
N HIS A 60 1.86 -24.80 -8.34
CA HIS A 60 1.13 -25.60 -7.35
C HIS A 60 2.08 -26.43 -6.48
N GLU A 61 3.02 -27.14 -7.09
CA GLU A 61 4.02 -27.95 -6.37
C GLU A 61 4.88 -27.08 -5.43
N THR A 62 5.33 -25.92 -5.89
CA THR A 62 6.13 -24.98 -5.07
C THR A 62 5.35 -24.44 -3.88
N VAL A 63 4.10 -24.01 -4.09
CA VAL A 63 3.22 -23.52 -3.02
C VAL A 63 2.92 -24.63 -2.03
N TYR A 64 2.60 -25.84 -2.50
CA TYR A 64 2.30 -26.98 -1.65
C TYR A 64 3.51 -27.35 -0.80
N ALA A 65 4.69 -27.47 -1.40
CA ALA A 65 5.92 -27.77 -0.67
C ALA A 65 6.24 -26.71 0.41
N ALA A 66 5.97 -25.42 0.13
CA ALA A 66 6.17 -24.38 1.13
C ALA A 66 5.21 -24.49 2.31
N LEU A 67 3.94 -24.77 2.03
CA LEU A 67 2.90 -24.91 3.05
C LEU A 67 3.02 -26.21 3.85
N ASP A 68 3.35 -27.32 3.20
CA ASP A 68 3.58 -28.61 3.85
C ASP A 68 4.78 -28.53 4.82
N ASP A 69 5.90 -27.88 4.39
CA ASP A 69 7.07 -27.69 5.26
C ASP A 69 6.75 -26.74 6.44
N LEU A 70 5.96 -25.70 6.22
CA LEU A 70 5.53 -24.80 7.30
C LEU A 70 4.62 -25.52 8.29
N ASP A 71 3.65 -26.28 7.79
CA ASP A 71 2.72 -27.04 8.65
C ASP A 71 3.45 -28.10 9.48
N ALA A 72 4.46 -28.75 8.91
CA ALA A 72 5.32 -29.70 9.64
C ALA A 72 6.06 -29.06 10.83
N LYS A 73 6.19 -27.74 10.88
CA LYS A 73 6.83 -26.98 11.97
C LYS A 73 5.84 -26.35 12.93
N THR A 74 4.68 -25.96 12.46
CA THR A 74 3.72 -25.12 13.20
C THR A 74 2.41 -25.82 13.52
N HIS A 75 2.10 -26.90 12.78
CA HIS A 75 0.84 -27.64 12.88
C HIS A 75 -0.42 -26.75 12.72
N PHE A 76 -0.31 -25.65 11.94
CA PHE A 76 -1.40 -24.69 11.80
C PHE A 76 -2.67 -25.29 11.15
N THR A 77 -2.53 -26.39 10.41
CA THR A 77 -3.70 -27.09 9.83
C THR A 77 -4.63 -27.70 10.88
N GLU A 78 -4.17 -27.92 12.12
CA GLU A 78 -5.02 -28.35 13.21
C GLU A 78 -6.08 -27.30 13.57
N GLU A 79 -5.72 -26.00 13.46
CA GLU A 79 -6.66 -24.90 13.65
C GLU A 79 -7.73 -24.85 12.56
N LEU A 80 -7.38 -25.21 11.32
CA LEU A 80 -8.31 -25.23 10.17
C LEU A 80 -9.36 -26.33 10.32
N LYS A 81 -9.01 -27.46 10.95
CA LYS A 81 -9.91 -28.60 11.17
C LYS A 81 -10.97 -28.35 12.27
N ASN A 82 -10.79 -27.32 13.09
CA ASN A 82 -11.68 -26.95 14.18
C ASN A 82 -12.80 -25.98 13.75
N ASP A 83 -13.27 -26.05 12.52
CA ASP A 83 -14.34 -25.22 11.93
C ASP A 83 -14.06 -23.70 11.97
N ARG A 84 -12.78 -23.32 12.10
CA ARG A 84 -12.36 -21.92 12.06
C ARG A 84 -12.39 -21.45 10.59
N PRO A 85 -13.27 -20.52 10.19
CA PRO A 85 -13.36 -20.05 8.81
C PRO A 85 -12.09 -19.33 8.40
N VAL A 86 -11.72 -19.47 7.13
CA VAL A 86 -10.53 -18.83 6.54
C VAL A 86 -10.94 -17.56 5.80
N LEU A 87 -10.33 -16.44 6.17
CA LEU A 87 -10.38 -15.21 5.38
C LEU A 87 -9.04 -15.05 4.66
N ILE A 88 -9.05 -15.14 3.33
CA ILE A 88 -7.83 -15.08 2.51
C ILE A 88 -7.80 -13.81 1.67
N LYS A 89 -6.70 -13.07 1.77
CA LYS A 89 -6.52 -11.78 1.11
C LYS A 89 -5.34 -11.77 0.14
N PRO A 90 -5.55 -11.55 -1.17
CA PRO A 90 -4.48 -11.24 -2.11
C PRO A 90 -3.96 -9.80 -1.90
N ASN A 91 -2.98 -9.38 -2.67
CA ASN A 91 -2.68 -7.99 -2.95
C ASN A 91 -3.30 -7.61 -4.30
N LEU A 92 -4.34 -6.78 -4.29
CA LEU A 92 -5.04 -6.37 -5.48
C LEU A 92 -5.24 -4.85 -5.44
N VAL A 93 -4.39 -4.09 -6.13
CA VAL A 93 -4.41 -2.62 -6.10
C VAL A 93 -5.14 -2.07 -7.31
N PHE A 94 -4.55 -2.24 -8.49
CA PHE A 94 -5.16 -1.90 -9.78
C PHE A 94 -5.06 -3.07 -10.72
N VAL A 95 -6.07 -3.29 -11.53
CA VAL A 95 -6.01 -4.28 -12.62
C VAL A 95 -5.95 -3.50 -13.93
N TYR A 96 -4.76 -3.46 -14.51
CA TYR A 96 -4.52 -2.75 -15.75
C TYR A 96 -5.07 -3.55 -16.94
N HIS A 97 -6.11 -3.01 -17.57
CA HIS A 97 -6.64 -3.50 -18.83
C HIS A 97 -6.59 -2.38 -19.86
N ASN A 98 -6.05 -2.65 -21.02
CA ASN A 98 -6.09 -1.76 -22.19
C ASN A 98 -5.60 -0.32 -21.96
N VAL A 99 -4.63 -0.12 -21.10
CA VAL A 99 -3.99 1.19 -20.88
C VAL A 99 -2.87 1.50 -21.88
N GLY A 100 -2.78 0.76 -22.96
CA GLY A 100 -1.65 0.88 -23.89
C GLY A 100 -0.36 0.26 -23.35
N LEU A 101 -0.42 -0.33 -22.17
CA LEU A 101 0.68 -1.05 -21.53
C LEU A 101 0.50 -2.54 -21.79
N ASP A 102 1.58 -3.23 -22.08
CA ASP A 102 1.54 -4.70 -22.14
C ASP A 102 1.31 -5.26 -20.73
N LYS A 103 0.08 -5.71 -20.45
CA LYS A 103 -0.28 -6.25 -19.14
C LYS A 103 0.53 -7.46 -18.70
N LYS A 104 1.27 -8.09 -19.59
CA LYS A 104 2.23 -9.15 -19.28
C LYS A 104 3.50 -8.61 -18.60
N SER A 105 3.75 -7.32 -18.68
CA SER A 105 4.96 -6.68 -18.16
C SER A 105 4.79 -6.06 -16.77
N TYR A 106 3.57 -6.01 -16.20
CA TYR A 106 3.30 -5.26 -14.97
C TYR A 106 2.76 -6.13 -13.83
N PRO A 107 3.62 -6.74 -13.02
CA PRO A 107 3.23 -7.60 -11.90
C PRO A 107 2.83 -6.78 -10.66
N GLU A 108 1.76 -6.02 -10.76
CA GLU A 108 1.27 -5.16 -9.67
C GLU A 108 0.52 -5.93 -8.60
N ASN A 109 -0.22 -6.97 -8.98
CA ASN A 109 -1.11 -7.72 -8.12
C ASN A 109 -0.59 -9.13 -7.85
N THR A 110 -1.09 -9.78 -6.81
CA THR A 110 -0.83 -11.20 -6.59
C THR A 110 -1.23 -12.00 -7.84
N ASP A 111 -0.34 -12.86 -8.27
CA ASP A 111 -0.58 -13.76 -9.39
C ASP A 111 -1.76 -14.69 -9.07
N PRO A 112 -2.85 -14.65 -9.85
CA PRO A 112 -4.02 -15.47 -9.57
C PRO A 112 -3.74 -16.98 -9.62
N ARG A 113 -2.66 -17.43 -10.28
CA ARG A 113 -2.21 -18.82 -10.27
C ARG A 113 -1.64 -19.24 -8.92
N VAL A 114 -0.81 -18.37 -8.30
CA VAL A 114 -0.30 -18.58 -6.95
C VAL A 114 -1.43 -18.56 -5.94
N PHE A 115 -2.35 -17.60 -6.08
CA PHE A 115 -3.51 -17.48 -5.20
C PHE A 115 -4.44 -18.69 -5.27
N ASP A 116 -4.69 -19.19 -6.48
CA ASP A 116 -5.45 -20.44 -6.71
C ASP A 116 -4.78 -21.66 -6.05
N ALA A 117 -3.44 -21.74 -6.15
CA ALA A 117 -2.68 -22.84 -5.54
C ALA A 117 -2.80 -22.83 -4.01
N VAL A 118 -2.73 -21.63 -3.35
CA VAL A 118 -2.93 -21.51 -1.90
C VAL A 118 -4.33 -21.96 -1.51
N ILE A 119 -5.37 -21.52 -2.23
CA ILE A 119 -6.75 -21.95 -1.96
C ILE A 119 -6.90 -23.47 -2.18
N ALA A 120 -6.35 -24.00 -3.27
CA ALA A 120 -6.41 -25.43 -3.55
C ALA A 120 -5.77 -26.28 -2.45
N TRP A 121 -4.68 -25.79 -1.84
CA TRP A 121 -4.04 -26.45 -0.71
C TRP A 121 -4.91 -26.36 0.57
N LEU A 122 -5.44 -25.19 0.90
CA LEU A 122 -6.31 -24.98 2.07
C LEU A 122 -7.60 -25.82 2.00
N LYS A 123 -8.14 -26.00 0.80
CA LYS A 123 -9.34 -26.85 0.55
C LYS A 123 -9.16 -28.32 0.91
N LYS A 124 -7.94 -28.77 1.19
CA LYS A 124 -7.71 -30.13 1.75
C LYS A 124 -8.17 -30.24 3.21
N TYR A 125 -8.29 -29.11 3.93
CA TYR A 125 -8.52 -29.05 5.37
C TYR A 125 -9.84 -28.38 5.75
N THR A 126 -10.32 -27.43 4.97
CA THR A 126 -11.58 -26.71 5.23
C THR A 126 -12.29 -26.30 3.96
N ASP A 127 -13.62 -26.26 4.00
CA ASP A 127 -14.48 -25.73 2.93
C ASP A 127 -14.89 -24.28 3.19
N ASP A 128 -14.79 -23.77 4.42
CA ASP A 128 -15.19 -22.40 4.77
C ASP A 128 -14.05 -21.40 4.50
N ILE A 129 -13.91 -21.04 3.22
CA ILE A 129 -12.91 -20.08 2.75
C ILE A 129 -13.63 -18.90 2.09
N THR A 130 -13.28 -17.67 2.49
CA THR A 130 -13.77 -16.44 1.88
C THR A 130 -12.61 -15.57 1.41
N ILE A 131 -12.62 -15.23 0.14
CA ILE A 131 -11.68 -14.27 -0.47
C ILE A 131 -12.14 -12.86 -0.12
N ILE A 132 -11.24 -12.06 0.43
CA ILE A 132 -11.52 -10.69 0.86
C ILE A 132 -10.50 -9.71 0.26
N GLU A 133 -10.91 -8.52 -0.12
CA GLU A 133 -10.01 -7.43 -0.53
C GLU A 133 -10.75 -6.08 -0.52
N SER A 134 -9.99 -5.00 -0.39
CA SER A 134 -10.40 -3.65 -0.80
C SER A 134 -9.34 -3.07 -1.74
N ALA A 135 -9.61 -3.12 -3.03
CA ALA A 135 -8.69 -2.67 -4.08
C ALA A 135 -8.39 -1.16 -4.00
N GLY A 136 -7.48 -0.68 -4.84
CA GLY A 136 -7.18 0.75 -4.95
C GLY A 136 -8.36 1.54 -5.53
N LYS A 137 -8.67 2.69 -4.96
CA LYS A 137 -9.67 3.62 -5.50
C LYS A 137 -9.13 4.25 -6.81
N PRO A 138 -9.95 4.52 -7.83
CA PRO A 138 -11.42 4.40 -7.86
C PRO A 138 -11.94 3.05 -8.37
N TYR A 139 -11.14 2.00 -8.34
CA TYR A 139 -11.47 0.70 -8.93
C TYR A 139 -12.29 -0.16 -7.95
N PRO A 140 -13.61 -0.37 -8.17
CA PRO A 140 -14.41 -1.20 -7.28
C PRO A 140 -13.86 -2.62 -7.21
N THR A 141 -13.67 -3.14 -6.01
CA THR A 141 -13.04 -4.47 -5.79
C THR A 141 -13.78 -5.60 -6.49
N ALA A 142 -15.12 -5.55 -6.51
CA ALA A 142 -15.92 -6.54 -7.24
C ALA A 142 -15.58 -6.59 -8.75
N ILE A 143 -15.19 -5.44 -9.33
CA ILE A 143 -14.76 -5.36 -10.73
C ILE A 143 -13.31 -5.81 -10.87
N ALA A 144 -12.43 -5.44 -9.92
CA ALA A 144 -11.06 -5.91 -9.89
C ALA A 144 -10.98 -7.45 -9.80
N PHE A 145 -11.80 -8.07 -8.96
CA PHE A 145 -11.93 -9.53 -8.89
C PHE A 145 -12.29 -10.15 -10.24
N ARG A 146 -13.26 -9.58 -10.94
CA ARG A 146 -13.67 -10.09 -12.26
C ARG A 146 -12.58 -9.89 -13.32
N ALA A 147 -11.93 -8.75 -13.29
CA ALA A 147 -10.91 -8.41 -14.26
C ALA A 147 -9.67 -9.30 -14.14
N ALA A 148 -9.22 -9.61 -12.93
CA ALA A 148 -8.11 -10.53 -12.68
C ALA A 148 -8.50 -12.01 -12.69
N GLY A 149 -9.81 -12.34 -12.58
CA GLY A 149 -10.32 -13.72 -12.60
C GLY A 149 -10.48 -14.37 -11.23
N TYR A 150 -10.42 -13.60 -10.13
CA TYR A 150 -10.66 -14.12 -8.77
C TYR A 150 -12.10 -14.59 -8.55
N ASP A 151 -13.07 -14.02 -9.27
CA ASP A 151 -14.45 -14.50 -9.30
C ASP A 151 -14.56 -15.92 -9.89
N ARG A 152 -13.71 -16.25 -10.87
CA ARG A 152 -13.64 -17.59 -11.45
C ARG A 152 -12.95 -18.58 -10.52
N ILE A 153 -11.93 -18.12 -9.75
CA ILE A 153 -11.34 -18.93 -8.67
C ILE A 153 -12.41 -19.23 -7.62
N ALA A 154 -13.11 -18.22 -7.13
CA ALA A 154 -14.15 -18.37 -6.13
C ALA A 154 -15.23 -19.38 -6.58
N LYS A 155 -15.71 -19.23 -7.82
CA LYS A 155 -16.70 -20.14 -8.39
C LYS A 155 -16.17 -21.58 -8.53
N TYR A 156 -14.95 -21.75 -9.04
CA TYR A 156 -14.38 -23.08 -9.30
C TYR A 156 -14.03 -23.80 -8.00
N ARG A 157 -13.47 -23.08 -7.01
CA ARG A 157 -13.08 -23.63 -5.71
C ARG A 157 -14.22 -23.68 -4.69
N GLY A 158 -15.38 -23.08 -4.99
CA GLY A 158 -16.52 -23.04 -4.07
C GLY A 158 -16.22 -22.19 -2.84
N THR A 159 -15.59 -21.00 -2.99
CA THR A 159 -15.27 -20.09 -1.89
C THR A 159 -16.17 -18.86 -1.89
N GLY A 160 -16.29 -18.19 -0.73
CA GLY A 160 -16.86 -16.85 -0.63
C GLY A 160 -16.00 -15.81 -1.35
N LEU A 161 -16.61 -14.67 -1.73
CA LEU A 161 -15.93 -13.54 -2.37
C LEU A 161 -16.54 -12.22 -1.88
N VAL A 162 -15.77 -11.43 -1.14
CA VAL A 162 -16.26 -10.23 -0.46
C VAL A 162 -15.39 -9.01 -0.80
N ALA A 163 -16.03 -7.98 -1.35
CA ALA A 163 -15.46 -6.65 -1.50
C ALA A 163 -15.64 -5.90 -0.17
N LEU A 164 -14.53 -5.60 0.51
CA LEU A 164 -14.55 -5.06 1.88
C LEU A 164 -15.16 -3.65 1.96
N GLU A 165 -15.02 -2.84 0.92
CA GLU A 165 -15.65 -1.52 0.85
C GLU A 165 -17.18 -1.56 0.73
N GLU A 166 -17.74 -2.72 0.50
CA GLU A 166 -19.19 -2.96 0.44
C GLU A 166 -19.77 -3.52 1.76
N GLN A 167 -19.00 -3.54 2.83
CA GLN A 167 -19.39 -4.06 4.14
C GLN A 167 -19.78 -2.92 5.12
N PRO A 168 -20.62 -3.19 6.12
CA PRO A 168 -20.70 -2.36 7.30
C PRO A 168 -19.37 -2.38 8.05
N VAL A 169 -19.17 -1.48 9.02
CA VAL A 169 -17.91 -1.38 9.74
C VAL A 169 -18.10 -1.57 11.25
N VAL A 170 -17.06 -2.06 11.88
CA VAL A 170 -16.86 -2.12 13.34
C VAL A 170 -15.80 -1.11 13.74
N HIS A 171 -15.79 -0.71 15.00
CA HIS A 171 -14.95 0.36 15.51
C HIS A 171 -14.06 -0.13 16.64
N TYR A 172 -12.78 0.23 16.57
CA TYR A 172 -11.78 -0.12 17.56
C TYR A 172 -10.92 1.07 17.94
N TYR A 173 -10.56 1.14 19.23
CA TYR A 173 -9.45 1.94 19.71
C TYR A 173 -8.20 1.07 19.91
N LEU A 174 -7.02 1.65 19.62
CA LEU A 174 -5.72 1.02 19.80
C LEU A 174 -4.91 1.82 20.84
N PRO A 175 -5.02 1.50 22.14
CA PRO A 175 -4.40 2.30 23.20
C PRO A 175 -2.88 2.40 23.10
N LYS A 176 -2.22 1.34 22.58
CA LYS A 176 -0.76 1.28 22.39
C LYS A 176 -0.27 1.87 21.08
N ALA A 177 -1.16 2.28 20.19
CA ALA A 177 -0.79 2.86 18.91
C ALA A 177 -0.10 4.22 19.08
N GLU A 178 0.94 4.46 18.28
CA GLU A 178 1.62 5.75 18.27
C GLU A 178 0.89 6.80 17.45
N VAL A 179 0.22 6.38 16.38
CA VAL A 179 -0.43 7.28 15.40
C VAL A 179 -1.86 6.85 15.13
N MET A 180 -2.09 5.61 14.69
CA MET A 180 -3.41 5.12 14.31
C MET A 180 -4.13 4.52 15.53
N ASN A 181 -4.57 5.36 16.45
CA ASN A 181 -5.22 4.94 17.69
C ASN A 181 -6.74 4.67 17.56
N GLU A 182 -7.30 4.87 16.37
CA GLU A 182 -8.70 4.60 16.05
C GLU A 182 -8.82 3.95 14.67
N VAL A 183 -9.54 2.83 14.58
CA VAL A 183 -9.68 2.07 13.33
C VAL A 183 -11.13 1.66 13.11
N TYR A 184 -11.59 1.82 11.86
CA TYR A 184 -12.85 1.27 11.38
C TYR A 184 -12.54 0.13 10.41
N LEU A 185 -12.98 -1.08 10.73
CA LEU A 185 -12.77 -2.27 9.90
C LEU A 185 -14.11 -2.77 9.32
N PRO A 186 -14.10 -3.39 8.13
CA PRO A 186 -15.23 -4.18 7.66
C PRO A 186 -15.64 -5.22 8.68
N GLU A 187 -16.94 -5.37 8.92
CA GLU A 187 -17.50 -6.26 9.95
C GLU A 187 -16.98 -7.70 9.85
N ILE A 188 -16.76 -8.21 8.64
CA ILE A 188 -16.22 -9.57 8.45
C ILE A 188 -14.85 -9.77 9.14
N LEU A 189 -14.05 -8.72 9.29
CA LEU A 189 -12.74 -8.77 9.95
C LEU A 189 -12.82 -8.75 11.48
N ASP A 190 -13.99 -8.44 12.07
CA ASP A 190 -14.23 -8.56 13.51
C ASP A 190 -13.92 -9.98 14.01
N ARG A 191 -14.24 -11.00 13.19
CA ARG A 191 -13.93 -12.41 13.47
C ARG A 191 -12.42 -12.70 13.55
N VAL A 192 -11.61 -12.00 12.73
CA VAL A 192 -10.13 -12.12 12.79
C VAL A 192 -9.62 -11.49 14.08
N VAL A 193 -10.08 -10.29 14.42
CA VAL A 193 -9.69 -9.57 15.64
C VAL A 193 -10.02 -10.40 16.89
N LYS A 194 -11.16 -11.08 16.90
CA LYS A 194 -11.60 -11.96 18.02
C LYS A 194 -10.96 -13.34 18.01
N GLY A 195 -10.11 -13.66 17.03
CA GLY A 195 -9.51 -15.01 16.90
C GLY A 195 -10.49 -16.10 16.42
N GLU A 196 -11.68 -15.70 15.92
CA GLU A 196 -12.72 -16.61 15.44
C GLU A 196 -12.55 -17.00 13.96
N ALA A 197 -11.66 -16.32 13.21
CA ALA A 197 -11.33 -16.64 11.84
C ALA A 197 -9.82 -16.73 11.65
N PHE A 198 -9.37 -17.63 10.77
CA PHE A 198 -7.97 -17.78 10.36
C PHE A 198 -7.69 -16.82 9.20
N TYR A 199 -6.72 -15.92 9.38
CA TYR A 199 -6.41 -14.89 8.39
C TYR A 199 -5.17 -15.24 7.57
N VAL A 200 -5.34 -15.38 6.26
CA VAL A 200 -4.26 -15.66 5.30
C VAL A 200 -3.98 -14.43 4.44
N SER A 201 -2.74 -13.96 4.48
CA SER A 201 -2.24 -12.89 3.60
C SER A 201 -1.43 -13.47 2.46
N VAL A 202 -1.81 -13.16 1.20
CA VAL A 202 -1.07 -13.58 0.01
C VAL A 202 -0.59 -12.35 -0.75
N PRO A 203 0.46 -11.68 -0.26
CA PRO A 203 0.98 -10.46 -0.86
C PRO A 203 1.81 -10.72 -2.11
N LYS A 204 1.98 -9.68 -2.94
CA LYS A 204 2.93 -9.64 -4.05
C LYS A 204 4.30 -9.18 -3.58
N MET A 205 5.36 -9.86 -3.98
CA MET A 205 6.73 -9.40 -3.78
C MET A 205 7.00 -8.20 -4.70
N LYS A 206 7.00 -6.98 -4.15
CA LYS A 206 7.24 -5.76 -4.93
C LYS A 206 7.73 -4.59 -4.09
N THR A 207 8.35 -3.62 -4.75
CA THR A 207 8.69 -2.31 -4.18
C THR A 207 7.45 -1.45 -3.93
N ASN A 208 7.59 -0.32 -3.25
CA ASN A 208 6.50 0.60 -2.99
C ASN A 208 6.98 2.02 -2.69
N LEU A 209 6.36 3.03 -3.29
CA LEU A 209 6.68 4.45 -3.12
C LEU A 209 6.45 4.98 -1.70
N TYR A 210 5.58 4.36 -0.89
CA TYR A 210 5.24 4.85 0.45
C TYR A 210 6.00 4.15 1.56
N THR A 211 6.36 2.88 1.38
CA THR A 211 6.90 2.01 2.43
C THR A 211 8.20 1.29 2.01
N GLY A 212 8.75 1.63 0.84
CA GLY A 212 9.91 0.93 0.26
C GLY A 212 9.53 -0.41 -0.37
N VAL A 213 8.80 -1.26 0.34
CA VAL A 213 8.33 -2.57 -0.14
C VAL A 213 6.84 -2.79 0.13
N THR A 214 6.19 -3.62 -0.68
CA THR A 214 4.87 -4.20 -0.38
C THR A 214 5.08 -5.69 -0.17
N LEU A 215 4.72 -6.17 1.01
CA LEU A 215 4.85 -7.56 1.42
C LEU A 215 3.70 -7.90 2.39
N GLY A 216 3.91 -8.82 3.36
CA GLY A 216 2.88 -9.43 4.18
C GLY A 216 2.05 -8.46 5.01
N PHE A 217 2.68 -7.72 5.93
CA PHE A 217 1.88 -6.87 6.81
C PHE A 217 1.50 -5.51 6.20
N LYS A 218 2.25 -4.99 5.20
CA LYS A 218 1.74 -3.84 4.43
C LYS A 218 0.48 -4.21 3.63
N ASN A 219 0.32 -5.47 3.24
CA ASN A 219 -0.90 -5.95 2.59
C ASN A 219 -2.16 -5.74 3.45
N ALA A 220 -2.02 -5.64 4.78
CA ALA A 220 -3.10 -5.30 5.71
C ALA A 220 -3.73 -3.92 5.43
N MET A 221 -3.07 -2.98 4.75
CA MET A 221 -3.68 -1.71 4.34
C MET A 221 -4.93 -1.92 3.47
N GLY A 222 -4.99 -2.99 2.67
CA GLY A 222 -6.16 -3.37 1.89
C GLY A 222 -7.29 -4.01 2.69
N THR A 223 -7.16 -4.20 4.00
CA THR A 223 -8.27 -4.60 4.87
C THR A 223 -9.12 -3.41 5.29
N ILE A 224 -8.57 -2.20 5.27
CA ILE A 224 -9.30 -0.98 5.55
C ILE A 224 -10.03 -0.55 4.27
N PRO A 225 -11.35 -0.33 4.28
CA PRO A 225 -12.10 0.12 3.11
C PRO A 225 -11.46 1.39 2.52
N TYR A 226 -11.33 1.47 1.21
CA TYR A 226 -10.54 2.53 0.58
C TYR A 226 -10.98 3.96 0.93
N PHE A 227 -12.25 4.19 1.26
CA PHE A 227 -12.73 5.49 1.74
C PHE A 227 -12.24 5.86 3.14
N LEU A 228 -12.04 4.88 4.02
CA LEU A 228 -11.46 5.08 5.34
C LEU A 228 -9.93 5.06 5.27
N ARG A 229 -9.38 4.33 4.31
CA ARG A 229 -7.95 4.20 4.07
C ARG A 229 -7.28 5.51 3.62
N GLU A 230 -7.99 6.38 2.90
CA GLU A 230 -7.46 7.70 2.48
C GLU A 230 -6.81 8.45 3.63
N ARG A 231 -7.44 8.43 4.80
CA ARG A 231 -6.91 9.00 6.02
C ARG A 231 -5.65 8.29 6.52
N ASN A 232 -5.58 6.99 6.36
CA ASN A 232 -4.52 6.15 6.90
C ASN A 232 -3.39 5.88 5.91
N HIS A 233 -3.58 6.17 4.62
CA HIS A 233 -2.57 6.00 3.56
C HIS A 233 -1.81 7.28 3.29
N THR A 234 -1.39 7.99 4.35
CA THR A 234 -0.84 9.33 4.31
C THR A 234 0.37 9.45 5.25
N HIS A 235 0.55 10.62 5.83
CA HIS A 235 1.59 10.92 6.80
C HIS A 235 1.79 9.80 7.83
N GLN A 236 3.06 9.43 8.07
CA GLN A 236 3.48 8.38 9.01
C GLN A 236 2.88 6.98 8.72
N ILE A 237 2.72 6.63 7.44
CA ILE A 237 2.12 5.35 7.02
C ILE A 237 2.82 4.13 7.64
N ASN A 238 4.15 4.18 7.81
CA ASN A 238 4.92 3.08 8.38
C ASN A 238 4.52 2.81 9.83
N LYS A 239 4.37 3.87 10.64
CA LYS A 239 3.87 3.78 12.01
C LYS A 239 2.43 3.26 12.07
N LYS A 240 1.55 3.77 11.21
CA LYS A 240 0.14 3.32 11.13
C LYS A 240 0.01 1.84 10.80
N LEU A 241 0.85 1.33 9.89
CA LEU A 241 0.86 -0.08 9.56
C LEU A 241 1.37 -0.94 10.72
N ALA A 242 2.39 -0.47 11.44
CA ALA A 242 2.87 -1.15 12.63
C ALA A 242 1.82 -1.08 13.77
N ASP A 243 1.10 0.03 13.91
CA ASP A 243 -0.01 0.17 14.87
C ASP A 243 -1.14 -0.83 14.58
N LEU A 244 -1.43 -1.12 13.30
CA LEU A 244 -2.46 -2.07 12.90
C LEU A 244 -2.17 -3.50 13.39
N LEU A 245 -0.89 -3.85 13.60
CA LEU A 245 -0.49 -5.14 14.15
C LEU A 245 -0.94 -5.37 15.61
N TYR A 246 -1.29 -4.32 16.35
CA TYR A 246 -1.94 -4.47 17.65
C TYR A 246 -3.36 -5.01 17.52
N LEU A 247 -4.02 -4.78 16.40
CA LEU A 247 -5.40 -5.21 16.19
C LEU A 247 -5.47 -6.64 15.66
N PHE A 248 -4.70 -6.96 14.63
CA PHE A 248 -4.60 -8.31 14.08
C PHE A 248 -3.33 -8.50 13.26
N LYS A 249 -2.92 -9.75 13.12
CA LYS A 249 -1.80 -10.20 12.28
C LYS A 249 -2.28 -11.36 11.41
N PRO A 250 -1.69 -11.57 10.23
CA PRO A 250 -1.92 -12.82 9.50
C PRO A 250 -1.46 -14.03 10.32
N ASP A 251 -2.32 -15.05 10.39
CA ASP A 251 -1.94 -16.37 10.92
C ASP A 251 -1.00 -17.09 9.95
N LEU A 252 -1.20 -16.84 8.64
CA LEU A 252 -0.38 -17.36 7.56
C LEU A 252 -0.10 -16.26 6.53
N THR A 253 1.15 -16.12 6.15
CA THR A 253 1.59 -15.25 5.05
C THR A 253 2.24 -16.10 3.97
N VAL A 254 1.79 -15.94 2.70
CA VAL A 254 2.38 -16.59 1.53
C VAL A 254 2.75 -15.53 0.49
N ILE A 255 4.02 -15.15 0.43
CA ILE A 255 4.49 -14.11 -0.49
C ILE A 255 4.67 -14.70 -1.88
N ASP A 256 3.97 -14.14 -2.83
CA ASP A 256 4.11 -14.43 -4.25
C ASP A 256 5.35 -13.72 -4.81
N GLY A 257 6.40 -14.46 -5.00
CA GLY A 257 7.67 -14.08 -5.62
C GLY A 257 7.97 -14.88 -6.89
N ILE A 258 6.98 -15.44 -7.57
CA ILE A 258 7.22 -16.09 -8.88
C ILE A 258 7.73 -15.03 -9.87
N ILE A 259 6.96 -13.95 -10.05
CA ILE A 259 7.37 -12.76 -10.78
C ILE A 259 7.19 -11.57 -9.83
N GLY A 260 8.30 -11.01 -9.35
CA GLY A 260 8.28 -9.81 -8.51
C GLY A 260 8.05 -8.54 -9.33
N GLY A 261 7.77 -7.43 -8.64
CA GLY A 261 7.58 -6.11 -9.26
C GLY A 261 8.53 -5.06 -8.68
N GLU A 262 9.24 -4.31 -9.53
CA GLU A 262 10.20 -3.29 -9.11
C GLU A 262 9.89 -1.90 -9.62
N GLY A 263 10.48 -0.88 -9.01
CA GLY A 263 10.33 0.54 -9.36
C GLY A 263 9.23 1.24 -8.57
N ASN A 264 8.59 2.25 -9.16
CA ASN A 264 7.71 3.21 -8.48
C ASN A 264 6.26 2.73 -8.31
N THR A 265 6.08 1.62 -7.60
CA THR A 265 4.75 1.07 -7.27
C THR A 265 3.94 2.03 -6.35
N PRO A 266 2.63 2.28 -6.57
CA PRO A 266 1.65 1.48 -7.33
C PRO A 266 1.43 1.92 -8.79
N ALA A 267 2.36 2.59 -9.41
CA ALA A 267 2.38 2.80 -10.85
C ALA A 267 2.74 1.51 -11.59
N PRO A 268 2.67 1.48 -12.92
CA PRO A 268 3.21 0.37 -13.69
C PRO A 268 4.64 0.05 -13.27
N VAL A 269 4.91 -1.21 -12.96
CA VAL A 269 6.20 -1.68 -12.45
C VAL A 269 6.79 -2.72 -13.38
N ASP A 270 8.12 -2.84 -13.37
CA ASP A 270 8.82 -3.79 -14.21
C ASP A 270 8.86 -5.18 -13.54
N PRO A 271 8.80 -6.27 -14.31
CA PRO A 271 8.84 -7.63 -13.78
C PRO A 271 10.27 -8.03 -13.37
N VAL A 272 10.37 -8.73 -12.25
CA VAL A 272 11.61 -9.36 -11.79
C VAL A 272 11.38 -10.86 -11.66
N GLN A 273 12.12 -11.66 -12.41
CA GLN A 273 12.06 -13.12 -12.35
C GLN A 273 12.75 -13.61 -11.06
N VAL A 274 11.98 -13.97 -10.04
CA VAL A 274 12.52 -14.42 -8.74
C VAL A 274 12.31 -15.91 -8.54
N HIS A 275 11.20 -16.46 -9.03
CA HIS A 275 10.83 -17.87 -9.00
C HIS A 275 10.83 -18.46 -7.58
N LYS A 276 10.33 -17.70 -6.61
CA LYS A 276 10.28 -18.13 -5.20
C LYS A 276 8.89 -17.94 -4.59
N ILE A 277 8.56 -18.81 -3.65
CA ILE A 277 7.44 -18.67 -2.73
C ILE A 277 8.00 -18.62 -1.33
N VAL A 278 7.52 -17.65 -0.51
CA VAL A 278 7.88 -17.53 0.90
C VAL A 278 6.63 -17.72 1.75
N ALA A 279 6.63 -18.73 2.61
CA ALA A 279 5.53 -19.01 3.54
C ALA A 279 6.01 -18.81 4.99
N SER A 280 5.16 -18.21 5.84
CA SER A 280 5.51 -17.94 7.24
C SER A 280 4.26 -17.81 8.12
N ASN A 281 4.40 -18.19 9.40
CA ASN A 281 3.45 -17.91 10.47
C ASN A 281 3.74 -16.56 11.18
N ASN A 282 4.71 -15.77 10.69
CA ASN A 282 5.00 -14.42 11.16
C ASN A 282 5.25 -13.49 9.96
N SER A 283 4.30 -12.60 9.69
CA SER A 283 4.38 -11.68 8.53
C SER A 283 5.53 -10.68 8.62
N VAL A 284 5.92 -10.25 9.82
CA VAL A 284 7.04 -9.30 10.01
C VAL A 284 8.36 -9.97 9.64
N GLU A 285 8.58 -11.21 10.06
CA GLU A 285 9.78 -11.98 9.72
C GLU A 285 9.80 -12.38 8.23
N ALA A 286 8.65 -12.78 7.67
CA ALA A 286 8.52 -13.02 6.24
C ALA A 286 8.95 -11.78 5.44
N ASP A 287 8.46 -10.61 5.83
CA ASP A 287 8.75 -9.35 5.14
C ASP A 287 10.22 -8.94 5.32
N ARG A 288 10.79 -9.10 6.52
CA ARG A 288 12.18 -8.80 6.81
C ARG A 288 13.16 -9.65 5.98
N ILE A 289 12.92 -10.96 5.91
CA ILE A 289 13.74 -11.88 5.12
C ILE A 289 13.57 -11.61 3.63
N THR A 290 12.33 -11.43 3.16
CA THR A 290 12.06 -11.13 1.75
C THR A 290 12.68 -9.80 1.32
N THR A 291 12.67 -8.77 2.18
CA THR A 291 13.34 -7.49 1.93
C THR A 291 14.84 -7.68 1.67
N LYS A 292 15.51 -8.55 2.45
CA LYS A 292 16.92 -8.93 2.18
C LYS A 292 17.08 -9.66 0.85
N MET A 293 16.18 -10.60 0.53
CA MET A 293 16.19 -11.32 -0.74
C MET A 293 15.98 -10.40 -1.95
N MET A 294 15.29 -9.26 -1.77
CA MET A 294 15.14 -8.21 -2.78
C MET A 294 16.38 -7.30 -2.90
N GLY A 295 17.40 -7.50 -2.07
CA GLY A 295 18.64 -6.71 -2.07
C GLY A 295 18.58 -5.44 -1.23
N PHE A 296 17.56 -5.28 -0.39
CA PHE A 296 17.42 -4.13 0.51
C PHE A 296 17.81 -4.47 1.94
N ASP A 297 18.22 -3.46 2.69
CA ASP A 297 18.52 -3.56 4.11
C ASP A 297 17.25 -3.32 4.94
N PRO A 298 16.69 -4.35 5.61
CA PRO A 298 15.49 -4.18 6.43
C PRO A 298 15.72 -3.27 7.64
N GLU A 299 16.96 -3.14 8.12
CA GLU A 299 17.31 -2.25 9.24
C GLU A 299 17.31 -0.75 8.82
N LYS A 300 17.15 -0.48 7.52
CA LYS A 300 16.96 0.87 6.95
C LYS A 300 15.53 1.09 6.46
N ASN A 301 14.71 0.06 6.46
CA ASN A 301 13.32 0.19 6.07
C ASN A 301 12.46 0.60 7.28
N GLU A 302 11.90 1.81 7.25
CA GLU A 302 11.15 2.40 8.36
C GLU A 302 10.00 1.49 8.82
N LEU A 303 9.32 0.81 7.89
CA LEU A 303 8.23 -0.10 8.23
C LEU A 303 8.71 -1.29 9.08
N MET A 304 9.88 -1.87 8.74
CA MET A 304 10.47 -2.97 9.49
C MET A 304 10.99 -2.50 10.86
N ILE A 305 11.61 -1.32 10.90
CA ILE A 305 12.08 -0.70 12.15
C ILE A 305 10.91 -0.50 13.12
N GLU A 306 9.80 0.07 12.65
CA GLU A 306 8.61 0.34 13.46
C GLU A 306 7.96 -0.95 14.01
N ALA A 307 7.87 -1.99 13.19
CA ALA A 307 7.33 -3.29 13.63
C ALA A 307 8.24 -3.98 14.65
N THR A 308 9.56 -3.92 14.46
CA THR A 308 10.56 -4.51 15.37
C THR A 308 10.58 -3.75 16.72
N ALA A 309 10.53 -2.42 16.70
CA ALA A 309 10.49 -1.59 17.91
C ALA A 309 9.27 -1.89 18.81
N ARG A 310 8.16 -2.35 18.21
CA ARG A 310 6.93 -2.77 18.91
C ARG A 310 6.90 -4.26 19.29
N ASN A 311 8.02 -4.97 19.13
CA ASN A 311 8.17 -6.41 19.45
C ASN A 311 7.23 -7.33 18.62
N PHE A 312 6.94 -6.99 17.36
CA PHE A 312 6.20 -7.86 16.45
C PHE A 312 7.09 -8.84 15.67
N GLY A 313 8.41 -8.60 15.66
CA GLY A 313 9.40 -9.54 15.14
C GLY A 313 9.70 -10.69 16.11
N ASP A 314 10.43 -11.68 15.61
CA ASP A 314 10.97 -12.80 16.41
C ASP A 314 12.48 -12.91 16.15
N PRO A 315 13.33 -12.54 17.13
CA PRO A 315 14.78 -12.61 16.97
C PRO A 315 15.30 -14.06 16.81
N ASN A 316 14.48 -15.07 17.17
CA ASN A 316 14.84 -16.49 17.06
C ASN A 316 14.16 -17.17 15.86
N VAL A 317 13.70 -16.40 14.86
CA VAL A 317 13.06 -16.95 13.66
C VAL A 317 13.93 -18.01 12.99
N GLN A 318 13.33 -19.15 12.64
CA GLN A 318 14.00 -20.18 11.85
C GLN A 318 13.71 -19.98 10.34
N ILE A 319 14.79 -19.85 9.55
CA ILE A 319 14.71 -19.69 8.11
C ILE A 319 15.08 -21.00 7.45
N ILE A 320 14.24 -21.52 6.56
CA ILE A 320 14.43 -22.79 5.85
C ILE A 320 14.27 -22.54 4.34
N GLY A 321 15.32 -22.79 3.60
CA GLY A 321 15.34 -22.65 2.14
C GLY A 321 16.37 -21.67 1.63
N ASP A 322 16.27 -21.32 0.35
CA ASP A 322 17.25 -20.49 -0.36
C ASP A 322 16.94 -18.99 -0.22
N THR A 323 17.78 -18.29 0.53
CA THR A 323 17.71 -16.82 0.75
C THR A 323 18.54 -16.03 -0.28
N SER A 324 18.94 -16.63 -1.39
CA SER A 324 19.74 -15.94 -2.42
C SER A 324 19.04 -14.66 -2.88
N VAL A 325 19.85 -13.61 -3.09
CA VAL A 325 19.38 -12.28 -3.44
C VAL A 325 19.10 -12.18 -4.93
N THR A 326 17.91 -11.73 -5.28
CA THR A 326 17.58 -11.20 -6.60
C THR A 326 17.40 -9.68 -6.42
N PRO A 327 18.34 -8.85 -6.91
CA PRO A 327 18.30 -7.42 -6.64
C PRO A 327 17.14 -6.74 -7.37
N PHE A 328 16.39 -5.92 -6.63
CA PHE A 328 15.30 -5.09 -7.14
C PHE A 328 15.75 -3.63 -7.24
N ARG A 329 15.26 -2.95 -8.25
CA ARG A 329 15.39 -1.50 -8.36
C ARG A 329 14.43 -0.85 -7.34
N PRO A 330 14.92 0.06 -6.46
CA PRO A 330 14.10 0.66 -5.43
C PRO A 330 13.01 1.57 -6.01
N ALA A 331 11.97 1.81 -5.22
CA ALA A 331 11.05 2.90 -5.46
C ALA A 331 11.69 4.22 -5.00
N ILE A 332 11.64 5.25 -5.84
CA ILE A 332 12.23 6.56 -5.58
C ILE A 332 11.14 7.62 -5.58
N THR A 333 10.86 8.19 -4.40
CA THR A 333 9.83 9.23 -4.24
C THR A 333 10.32 10.61 -4.64
N SER A 334 11.61 10.89 -4.54
CA SER A 334 12.21 12.18 -4.89
C SER A 334 11.89 12.60 -6.32
N LEU A 335 11.50 13.86 -6.51
CA LEU A 335 11.42 14.50 -7.83
C LEU A 335 12.79 15.04 -8.28
N PHE A 336 13.72 15.27 -7.35
CA PHE A 336 15.06 15.79 -7.65
C PHE A 336 16.03 14.70 -8.11
N ASP A 337 15.86 13.50 -7.58
CA ASP A 337 16.78 12.37 -7.79
C ASP A 337 16.05 11.17 -8.38
N ASP A 338 15.34 11.38 -9.50
CA ASP A 338 14.65 10.30 -10.20
C ASP A 338 14.66 10.49 -11.73
N LEU A 339 14.85 9.38 -12.42
CA LEU A 339 14.78 9.28 -13.87
C LEU A 339 13.42 9.75 -14.43
N THR A 340 12.32 9.54 -13.69
CA THR A 340 10.98 9.99 -14.13
C THR A 340 10.92 11.49 -14.35
N VAL A 341 11.52 12.29 -13.46
CA VAL A 341 11.58 13.75 -13.62
C VAL A 341 12.60 14.14 -14.69
N SER A 342 13.73 13.41 -14.76
CA SER A 342 14.72 13.62 -15.83
C SER A 342 14.12 13.40 -17.23
N ASP A 343 13.14 12.51 -17.36
CA ASP A 343 12.40 12.24 -18.58
C ASP A 343 11.42 13.37 -18.97
N PHE A 344 11.11 14.31 -18.04
CA PHE A 344 10.16 15.40 -18.27
C PHE A 344 10.89 16.75 -18.34
N PRO A 345 11.41 17.15 -19.51
CA PRO A 345 12.32 18.30 -19.63
C PRO A 345 11.68 19.65 -19.31
N ASN A 346 10.36 19.73 -19.31
CA ASN A 346 9.60 20.96 -19.07
C ASN A 346 8.95 21.02 -17.66
N ILE A 347 9.28 20.08 -16.77
CA ILE A 347 8.91 20.16 -15.36
C ILE A 347 9.97 20.96 -14.61
N VAL A 348 9.51 21.88 -13.77
CA VAL A 348 10.30 22.52 -12.72
C VAL A 348 9.81 21.98 -11.39
N ALA A 349 10.70 21.56 -10.50
CA ALA A 349 10.38 21.15 -9.13
C ALA A 349 11.21 21.98 -8.16
N VAL A 350 10.58 22.53 -7.13
CA VAL A 350 11.23 23.33 -6.09
C VAL A 350 10.75 22.93 -4.70
N ALA A 351 11.67 22.87 -3.73
CA ALA A 351 11.40 22.47 -2.37
C ALA A 351 11.79 23.54 -1.36
N GLY A 352 10.96 23.70 -0.34
CA GLY A 352 11.20 24.61 0.76
C GLY A 352 10.46 24.16 2.03
N HIS A 353 10.64 22.90 2.44
CA HIS A 353 10.10 22.38 3.69
C HIS A 353 10.88 22.92 4.89
N THR A 354 10.18 23.12 6.02
CA THR A 354 10.74 23.67 7.26
C THR A 354 10.47 22.78 8.47
N MET A 355 10.04 21.53 8.23
CA MET A 355 9.64 20.58 9.26
C MET A 355 10.64 19.41 9.38
N ASN A 356 10.56 18.66 10.46
CA ASN A 356 11.38 17.50 10.76
C ASN A 356 12.88 17.82 10.63
N ASP A 357 13.60 17.02 9.85
CA ASP A 357 15.04 17.11 9.67
C ASP A 357 15.45 18.09 8.55
N ALA A 358 14.57 19.02 8.18
CA ALA A 358 14.89 20.04 7.17
C ALA A 358 16.16 20.82 7.58
N PRO A 359 17.14 20.96 6.69
CA PRO A 359 18.36 21.72 6.98
C PRO A 359 18.03 23.18 7.29
N LYS A 360 18.72 23.75 8.26
CA LYS A 360 18.61 25.18 8.58
C LYS A 360 19.39 25.98 7.54
N ILE A 361 18.70 26.78 6.74
CA ILE A 361 19.27 27.64 5.72
C ILE A 361 19.23 29.10 6.22
N THR A 362 20.36 29.77 6.18
CA THR A 362 20.52 31.21 6.57
C THR A 362 20.97 32.09 5.40
N ASP A 363 21.54 31.49 4.35
CA ASP A 363 21.93 32.19 3.11
C ASP A 363 21.32 31.41 1.91
N PRO A 364 20.43 32.03 1.14
CA PRO A 364 19.80 31.36 0.00
C PRO A 364 20.79 31.00 -1.12
N ASN A 365 21.96 31.63 -1.18
CA ASN A 365 22.98 31.37 -2.20
C ASN A 365 23.97 30.25 -1.78
N ALA A 366 23.90 29.77 -0.55
CA ALA A 366 24.80 28.74 -0.01
C ALA A 366 24.16 27.32 -0.04
N VAL A 367 23.00 27.15 -0.64
CA VAL A 367 22.29 25.85 -0.69
C VAL A 367 22.93 24.94 -1.71
N THR A 368 23.42 23.80 -1.25
CA THR A 368 23.97 22.75 -2.12
C THR A 368 22.86 21.83 -2.66
N PRO A 369 23.13 21.02 -3.71
CA PRO A 369 22.19 20.01 -4.20
C PRO A 369 21.75 19.03 -3.11
N GLU A 370 22.64 18.62 -2.19
CA GLU A 370 22.34 17.72 -1.08
C GLU A 370 21.39 18.39 -0.07
N MET A 371 21.59 19.68 0.22
CA MET A 371 20.68 20.44 1.08
C MET A 371 19.30 20.61 0.43
N ALA A 372 19.25 20.86 -0.87
CA ALA A 372 18.00 20.96 -1.63
C ALA A 372 17.23 19.63 -1.61
N LEU A 373 17.92 18.50 -1.79
CA LEU A 373 17.33 17.16 -1.68
C LEU A 373 16.82 16.90 -0.26
N ALA A 374 17.55 17.29 0.76
CA ALA A 374 17.13 17.17 2.14
C ALA A 374 15.87 18.03 2.44
N LEU A 375 15.77 19.23 1.86
CA LEU A 375 14.56 20.07 1.95
C LEU A 375 13.35 19.39 1.26
N GLU A 376 13.55 18.74 0.13
CA GLU A 376 12.50 17.98 -0.57
C GLU A 376 12.00 16.83 0.30
N GLN A 377 12.91 16.07 0.88
CA GLN A 377 12.61 14.84 1.62
C GLN A 377 12.18 15.06 3.07
N ALA A 378 12.32 16.25 3.59
CA ALA A 378 11.96 16.57 4.99
C ALA A 378 10.47 16.34 5.32
N CYS A 379 9.59 16.22 4.31
CA CYS A 379 8.18 15.95 4.52
C CYS A 379 7.85 14.46 4.31
N HIS A 380 7.44 13.79 5.38
CA HIS A 380 6.95 12.39 5.34
C HIS A 380 5.46 12.27 4.99
N GLY A 381 4.86 13.32 4.39
CA GLY A 381 3.41 13.41 4.16
C GLY A 381 2.86 12.59 2.99
N GLY A 382 3.71 12.00 2.15
CA GLY A 382 3.30 11.16 1.02
C GLY A 382 2.86 11.92 -0.24
N CYS A 383 2.89 13.25 -0.27
CA CYS A 383 2.57 14.04 -1.47
C CYS A 383 3.47 13.71 -2.66
N LEU A 384 4.78 13.55 -2.39
CA LEU A 384 5.76 13.15 -3.41
C LEU A 384 5.41 11.81 -4.05
N ALA A 385 5.14 10.79 -3.24
CA ALA A 385 4.76 9.46 -3.73
C ALA A 385 3.50 9.50 -4.61
N ALA A 386 2.51 10.33 -4.24
CA ALA A 386 1.28 10.48 -5.01
C ALA A 386 1.49 11.20 -6.35
N VAL A 387 2.29 12.29 -6.37
CA VAL A 387 2.67 13.00 -7.60
C VAL A 387 3.49 12.09 -8.51
N LYS A 388 4.45 11.36 -7.92
CA LYS A 388 5.26 10.40 -8.65
C LYS A 388 4.42 9.31 -9.30
N THR A 389 3.45 8.75 -8.57
CA THR A 389 2.49 7.79 -9.14
C THR A 389 1.79 8.38 -10.37
N GLY A 390 1.37 9.65 -10.30
CA GLY A 390 0.76 10.35 -11.44
C GLY A 390 1.72 10.48 -12.63
N LEU A 391 2.99 10.84 -12.39
CA LEU A 391 4.00 11.02 -13.43
C LEU A 391 4.37 9.70 -14.13
N GLU A 392 4.42 8.59 -13.40
CA GLU A 392 4.76 7.27 -13.95
C GLU A 392 3.84 6.84 -15.11
N TYR A 393 2.56 7.27 -15.11
CA TYR A 393 1.65 6.97 -16.20
C TYR A 393 2.01 7.69 -17.51
N PHE A 394 2.80 8.76 -17.46
CA PHE A 394 3.19 9.53 -18.64
C PHE A 394 4.54 9.09 -19.23
N LYS A 395 5.36 8.35 -18.47
CA LYS A 395 6.71 7.97 -18.92
C LYS A 395 6.74 7.14 -20.21
N TYR A 396 5.65 6.49 -20.55
CA TYR A 396 5.52 5.66 -21.75
C TYR A 396 5.08 6.44 -23.00
N SER A 397 4.88 7.76 -22.92
CA SER A 397 4.48 8.61 -24.03
C SER A 397 5.43 9.79 -24.20
N GLU A 398 6.27 9.75 -25.24
CA GLU A 398 7.23 10.82 -25.51
C GLU A 398 6.55 12.18 -25.71
N SER A 399 5.41 12.25 -26.46
CA SER A 399 4.68 13.50 -26.65
C SER A 399 4.15 14.06 -25.33
N MET A 400 3.64 13.20 -24.44
CA MET A 400 3.13 13.65 -23.15
C MET A 400 4.26 14.12 -22.23
N LYS A 401 5.42 13.47 -22.25
CA LYS A 401 6.60 13.93 -21.50
C LYS A 401 7.02 15.33 -21.93
N GLN A 402 7.05 15.61 -23.22
CA GLN A 402 7.42 16.92 -23.77
C GLN A 402 6.35 18.00 -23.50
N ASP A 403 5.09 17.63 -23.53
CA ASP A 403 3.97 18.57 -23.34
C ASP A 403 3.69 18.88 -21.86
N PHE A 404 4.27 18.11 -20.92
CA PHE A 404 4.06 18.28 -19.48
C PHE A 404 4.83 19.51 -18.95
N LYS A 405 4.14 20.66 -18.84
CA LYS A 405 4.71 21.96 -18.43
C LYS A 405 4.11 22.41 -17.09
N VAL A 406 4.76 22.07 -15.98
CA VAL A 406 4.28 22.37 -14.64
C VAL A 406 5.45 22.70 -13.71
N CYS A 407 5.27 23.67 -12.82
CA CYS A 407 6.15 23.90 -11.68
C CYS A 407 5.53 23.26 -10.43
N PHE A 408 6.13 22.20 -9.92
CA PHE A 408 5.76 21.58 -8.64
C PHE A 408 6.43 22.34 -7.49
N ILE A 409 5.61 22.85 -6.57
CA ILE A 409 6.07 23.58 -5.39
C ILE A 409 5.80 22.73 -4.15
N MET A 410 6.84 22.51 -3.34
CA MET A 410 6.85 21.65 -2.16
C MET A 410 7.24 22.44 -0.91
N GLY A 411 6.38 22.43 0.10
CA GLY A 411 6.62 23.12 1.36
C GLY A 411 6.29 24.63 1.36
N PRO A 412 6.28 25.25 2.55
CA PRO A 412 5.86 26.65 2.72
C PRO A 412 6.92 27.69 2.33
N GLY A 413 8.08 27.24 1.84
CA GLY A 413 9.26 28.08 1.63
C GLY A 413 10.06 28.34 2.89
N VAL A 414 11.37 28.24 2.79
CA VAL A 414 12.31 28.52 3.91
C VAL A 414 12.34 30.03 4.16
N PRO A 415 12.03 30.51 5.38
CA PRO A 415 12.08 31.93 5.70
C PRO A 415 13.55 32.37 5.96
N ILE A 416 14.02 33.36 5.21
CA ILE A 416 15.35 33.97 5.37
C ILE A 416 15.18 35.49 5.23
N ASP A 417 15.57 36.25 6.24
CA ASP A 417 15.54 37.71 6.29
C ASP A 417 14.20 38.36 5.86
N GLY A 418 13.07 37.71 6.22
CA GLY A 418 11.74 38.22 5.92
C GLY A 418 11.17 37.79 4.56
N GLU A 419 11.96 37.16 3.71
CA GLU A 419 11.55 36.58 2.42
C GLU A 419 11.45 35.07 2.53
N ARG A 420 10.72 34.41 1.58
CA ARG A 420 10.61 32.96 1.52
C ARG A 420 11.23 32.42 0.24
N TYR A 421 12.03 31.35 0.38
CA TYR A 421 12.78 30.74 -0.70
C TYR A 421 12.40 29.28 -0.89
N TRP A 422 12.33 28.86 -2.12
CA TRP A 422 12.27 27.48 -2.57
C TRP A 422 13.49 27.20 -3.43
N PHE A 423 13.99 25.99 -3.42
CA PHE A 423 15.22 25.60 -4.10
C PHE A 423 14.93 24.50 -5.11
N ASP A 424 15.51 24.59 -6.31
CA ASP A 424 15.51 23.49 -7.25
C ASP A 424 16.58 22.45 -6.89
N ARG A 425 16.66 21.36 -7.66
CA ARG A 425 17.65 20.28 -7.43
C ARG A 425 19.10 20.71 -7.45
N THR A 426 19.43 21.85 -8.01
CA THR A 426 20.81 22.40 -8.06
C THR A 426 21.13 23.30 -6.87
N GLY A 427 20.15 23.60 -6.02
CA GLY A 427 20.25 24.54 -4.93
C GLY A 427 19.95 25.99 -5.35
N LYS A 428 19.54 26.23 -6.60
CA LYS A 428 19.17 27.58 -7.05
C LYS A 428 17.95 28.07 -6.29
N PRO A 429 18.01 29.27 -5.65
CA PRO A 429 16.90 29.87 -4.94
C PRO A 429 15.84 30.46 -5.89
N TYR A 430 14.60 30.41 -5.47
CA TYR A 430 13.44 31.07 -6.07
C TYR A 430 12.64 31.76 -4.97
N THR A 431 12.33 33.02 -5.14
CA THR A 431 11.33 33.73 -4.34
C THR A 431 9.91 33.39 -4.83
N LYS A 432 8.89 33.81 -4.08
CA LYS A 432 7.50 33.67 -4.52
C LYS A 432 7.22 34.43 -5.82
N GLU A 433 7.86 35.59 -6.00
CA GLU A 433 7.77 36.39 -7.21
C GLU A 433 8.39 35.66 -8.40
N ASP A 434 9.60 35.10 -8.24
CA ASP A 434 10.27 34.31 -9.27
C ASP A 434 9.39 33.13 -9.73
N LEU A 435 8.82 32.40 -8.77
CA LEU A 435 7.90 31.29 -9.07
C LEU A 435 6.66 31.80 -9.82
N GLY A 436 6.11 32.96 -9.41
CA GLY A 436 4.96 33.59 -10.07
C GLY A 436 5.24 33.88 -11.56
N ASN A 437 6.44 34.34 -11.86
CA ASN A 437 6.88 34.76 -13.18
C ASN A 437 7.30 33.61 -14.13
N LEU A 438 7.43 32.37 -13.65
CA LEU A 438 7.72 31.22 -14.52
C LEU A 438 6.61 31.06 -15.61
N PRO A 439 6.95 30.76 -16.86
CA PRO A 439 5.99 30.67 -17.97
C PRO A 439 5.19 29.36 -17.98
N MET A 440 4.84 28.83 -16.81
CA MET A 440 4.09 27.58 -16.66
C MET A 440 3.13 27.65 -15.48
N LYS A 441 2.14 26.74 -15.45
CA LYS A 441 1.21 26.61 -14.32
C LYS A 441 1.93 26.06 -13.10
N LYS A 442 1.61 26.61 -11.91
CA LYS A 442 2.15 26.18 -10.64
C LYS A 442 1.21 25.19 -9.99
N TYR A 443 1.79 24.17 -9.37
CA TYR A 443 1.11 23.12 -8.64
C TYR A 443 1.60 23.15 -7.17
N GLY A 444 0.71 23.53 -6.26
CA GLY A 444 1.01 23.53 -4.82
C GLY A 444 0.65 22.20 -4.19
N MET A 445 1.65 21.53 -3.63
CA MET A 445 1.55 20.20 -3.05
C MET A 445 1.25 20.28 -1.54
N GLY A 446 -0.01 20.11 -1.16
CA GLY A 446 -0.45 20.06 0.23
C GLY A 446 -0.72 21.43 0.87
N ASP A 447 -1.41 21.42 2.01
CA ASP A 447 -1.79 22.64 2.74
C ASP A 447 -0.58 23.44 3.23
N CYS A 448 0.54 22.78 3.57
CA CYS A 448 1.77 23.46 3.96
C CYS A 448 2.27 24.39 2.85
N THR A 449 2.32 23.92 1.62
CA THR A 449 2.68 24.72 0.44
C THR A 449 1.66 25.82 0.19
N LEU A 450 0.38 25.47 0.18
CA LEU A 450 -0.71 26.39 -0.10
C LEU A 450 -0.89 27.48 0.96
N SER A 451 -0.32 27.31 2.15
CA SER A 451 -0.34 28.36 3.20
C SER A 451 0.35 29.65 2.76
N THR A 452 1.32 29.54 1.85
CA THR A 452 2.14 30.69 1.38
C THR A 452 2.03 30.96 -0.12
N THR A 453 1.58 29.97 -0.93
CA THR A 453 1.63 30.05 -2.41
C THR A 453 0.25 29.93 -3.09
N ARG A 454 -0.85 29.93 -2.31
CA ARG A 454 -2.20 29.70 -2.83
C ARG A 454 -2.61 30.64 -3.96
N ASP A 455 -2.16 31.88 -3.92
CA ASP A 455 -2.45 32.94 -4.90
C ASP A 455 -1.74 32.74 -6.24
N ILE A 456 -0.53 32.15 -6.24
CA ILE A 456 0.22 31.88 -7.48
C ILE A 456 -0.06 30.47 -8.05
N CYS A 457 -0.61 29.55 -7.27
CA CYS A 457 -0.88 28.19 -7.71
C CYS A 457 -2.19 28.08 -8.52
N PHE A 458 -2.10 27.51 -9.72
CA PHE A 458 -3.25 27.10 -10.51
C PHE A 458 -3.82 25.78 -10.01
N TRP A 459 -2.97 24.75 -9.86
CA TRP A 459 -3.32 23.46 -9.30
C TRP A 459 -3.11 23.46 -7.79
N LYS A 460 -4.14 23.09 -7.03
CA LYS A 460 -4.14 23.20 -5.55
C LYS A 460 -4.52 21.86 -4.93
N ALA A 461 -3.51 21.05 -4.60
CA ALA A 461 -3.71 19.82 -3.87
C ALA A 461 -3.84 20.13 -2.37
N THR A 462 -5.05 20.35 -1.88
CA THR A 462 -5.33 20.62 -0.46
C THR A 462 -5.25 19.35 0.38
N GLY A 463 -4.97 19.49 1.67
CA GLY A 463 -4.79 18.40 2.64
C GLY A 463 -3.33 18.16 2.98
N CYS A 464 -3.06 17.41 4.06
CA CYS A 464 -1.69 17.07 4.46
C CYS A 464 -1.17 15.84 3.70
N CYS A 465 -1.83 15.20 2.92
CA CYS A 465 -1.72 14.39 1.74
C CYS A 465 -3.08 13.76 1.46
N ASP A 466 -3.61 14.11 0.32
CA ASP A 466 -4.67 13.35 -0.32
C ASP A 466 -4.01 12.63 -1.50
N PRO A 467 -3.63 11.35 -1.38
CA PRO A 467 -2.89 10.65 -2.42
C PRO A 467 -3.65 10.62 -3.74
N GLU A 468 -4.96 10.43 -3.70
CA GLU A 468 -5.80 10.36 -4.90
C GLU A 468 -5.96 11.71 -5.57
N LYS A 469 -6.12 12.76 -4.78
CA LYS A 469 -6.21 14.12 -5.28
C LYS A 469 -4.90 14.56 -5.91
N ASN A 470 -3.77 14.29 -5.24
CA ASN A 470 -2.46 14.60 -5.80
C ASN A 470 -2.21 13.83 -7.10
N MET A 471 -2.47 12.53 -7.14
CA MET A 471 -2.34 11.72 -8.35
C MET A 471 -3.27 12.24 -9.47
N SER A 472 -4.55 12.46 -9.17
CA SER A 472 -5.54 12.92 -10.15
C SER A 472 -5.22 14.31 -10.70
N LEU A 473 -4.81 15.26 -9.84
CA LEU A 473 -4.41 16.59 -10.26
C LEU A 473 -3.11 16.57 -11.07
N THR A 474 -2.17 15.68 -10.76
CA THR A 474 -0.95 15.48 -11.55
C THR A 474 -1.30 15.01 -12.95
N CYS A 475 -2.20 14.02 -13.08
CA CYS A 475 -2.69 13.57 -14.38
C CYS A 475 -3.38 14.70 -15.16
N LEU A 476 -4.25 15.47 -14.51
CA LEU A 476 -4.92 16.63 -15.12
C LEU A 476 -3.92 17.71 -15.53
N ALA A 477 -2.89 17.96 -14.75
CA ALA A 477 -1.84 18.92 -15.07
C ALA A 477 -1.04 18.51 -16.31
N GLY A 478 -0.88 17.22 -16.55
CA GLY A 478 -0.30 16.65 -17.77
C GLY A 478 -1.29 16.55 -18.94
N GLY A 479 -2.53 17.03 -18.78
CA GLY A 479 -3.54 17.02 -19.83
C GLY A 479 -4.29 15.70 -20.02
N ALA A 480 -4.15 14.75 -19.06
CA ALA A 480 -4.86 13.48 -19.08
C ALA A 480 -5.83 13.36 -17.91
N LEU A 481 -6.99 12.82 -18.20
CA LEU A 481 -7.90 12.27 -17.19
C LEU A 481 -7.50 10.81 -16.97
N LEU A 482 -7.03 10.47 -15.78
CA LEU A 482 -6.60 9.12 -15.40
C LEU A 482 -6.19 8.24 -16.60
N PRO A 483 -4.90 8.13 -16.94
CA PRO A 483 -4.44 7.36 -18.11
C PRO A 483 -4.92 5.90 -18.12
N ILE A 484 -5.33 5.40 -16.95
CA ILE A 484 -5.83 4.05 -16.71
C ILE A 484 -7.25 3.81 -17.28
N LEU A 485 -8.00 4.87 -17.58
CA LEU A 485 -9.38 4.79 -18.04
C LEU A 485 -9.48 5.27 -19.48
N GLN A 486 -9.36 4.36 -20.43
CA GLN A 486 -9.55 4.67 -21.84
C GLN A 486 -11.02 4.57 -22.25
N PRO A 487 -11.54 5.45 -23.11
CA PRO A 487 -12.94 5.44 -23.54
C PRO A 487 -13.39 4.13 -24.20
N LYS A 488 -12.45 3.39 -24.78
CA LYS A 488 -12.70 2.09 -25.41
C LYS A 488 -12.49 0.90 -24.47
N ASP A 489 -12.14 1.13 -23.19
CA ASP A 489 -11.94 0.06 -22.25
C ASP A 489 -13.29 -0.63 -21.96
N PRO A 490 -13.42 -1.94 -22.20
CA PRO A 490 -14.66 -2.66 -21.92
C PRO A 490 -15.02 -2.68 -20.44
N TRP A 491 -14.07 -2.37 -19.55
CA TRP A 491 -14.29 -2.27 -18.11
C TRP A 491 -14.81 -0.91 -17.64
N LEU A 492 -14.82 0.12 -18.50
CA LEU A 492 -15.23 1.47 -18.11
C LEU A 492 -16.66 1.51 -17.56
N LEU A 493 -17.62 0.93 -18.29
CA LEU A 493 -19.01 0.84 -17.82
C LEU A 493 -19.17 -0.03 -16.57
N PRO A 494 -18.61 -1.25 -16.49
CA PRO A 494 -18.58 -2.03 -15.26
C PRO A 494 -17.99 -1.27 -14.06
N ILE A 495 -16.89 -0.53 -14.22
CA ILE A 495 -16.28 0.29 -13.16
C ILE A 495 -17.26 1.35 -12.69
N GLY A 496 -17.90 2.10 -13.59
CA GLY A 496 -18.90 3.12 -13.25
C GLY A 496 -20.09 2.53 -12.48
N LEU A 497 -20.66 1.43 -12.95
CA LEU A 497 -21.76 0.75 -12.26
C LEU A 497 -21.33 0.16 -10.91
N GLY A 498 -20.12 -0.38 -10.82
CA GLY A 498 -19.54 -0.86 -9.56
C GLY A 498 -19.36 0.26 -8.54
N ALA A 499 -18.88 1.42 -8.96
CA ALA A 499 -18.72 2.59 -8.10
C ALA A 499 -20.09 3.09 -7.58
N ILE A 500 -21.12 3.14 -8.43
CA ILE A 500 -22.49 3.45 -8.03
C ILE A 500 -22.97 2.45 -6.96
N ARG A 501 -22.78 1.17 -7.19
CA ARG A 501 -23.18 0.13 -6.23
C ARG A 501 -22.52 0.31 -4.87
N VAL A 502 -21.21 0.57 -4.83
CA VAL A 502 -20.46 0.82 -3.57
C VAL A 502 -21.06 2.01 -2.84
N VAL A 503 -21.29 3.14 -3.54
CA VAL A 503 -21.87 4.34 -2.95
C VAL A 503 -23.27 4.08 -2.39
N LEU A 504 -24.14 3.41 -3.13
CA LEU A 504 -25.49 3.09 -2.66
C LEU A 504 -25.47 2.19 -1.42
N LYS A 505 -24.60 1.19 -1.35
CA LYS A 505 -24.43 0.36 -0.14
C LYS A 505 -23.97 1.19 1.06
N ARG A 506 -23.00 2.07 0.87
CA ARG A 506 -22.50 2.93 1.95
C ARG A 506 -23.59 3.91 2.43
N MET A 507 -24.34 4.52 1.51
CA MET A 507 -25.48 5.35 1.89
C MET A 507 -26.50 4.56 2.73
N LEU A 508 -26.77 3.31 2.37
CA LEU A 508 -27.64 2.43 3.14
C LEU A 508 -27.09 2.20 4.56
N TYR A 509 -25.79 1.86 4.69
CA TYR A 509 -25.16 1.63 5.99
C TYR A 509 -25.07 2.90 6.85
N ILE A 510 -24.77 4.06 6.24
CA ILE A 510 -24.85 5.36 6.93
C ILE A 510 -26.26 5.61 7.44
N ALA A 511 -27.29 5.36 6.61
CA ALA A 511 -28.68 5.53 6.99
C ALA A 511 -29.08 4.63 8.17
N LYS A 512 -28.58 3.41 8.23
CA LYS A 512 -28.79 2.47 9.34
C LYS A 512 -27.93 2.78 10.59
N GLY A 513 -26.85 3.54 10.47
CA GLY A 513 -25.85 3.77 11.52
C GLY A 513 -24.83 2.66 11.63
N GLU A 514 -24.62 1.89 10.57
CA GLU A 514 -23.67 0.78 10.44
C GLU A 514 -22.37 1.19 9.72
N TYR A 515 -22.24 2.46 9.35
CA TYR A 515 -21.08 3.05 8.71
C TYR A 515 -20.92 4.51 9.09
N VAL A 516 -19.69 4.93 9.30
CA VAL A 516 -19.31 6.33 9.54
C VAL A 516 -18.16 6.69 8.62
N ASP A 517 -18.27 7.79 7.87
CA ASP A 517 -17.12 8.36 7.17
C ASP A 517 -16.25 9.10 8.19
N ALA A 518 -15.02 8.63 8.35
CA ALA A 518 -14.03 9.38 9.10
C ALA A 518 -13.75 10.73 8.41
N PRO A 519 -13.41 11.78 9.15
CA PRO A 519 -12.98 13.04 8.57
C PRO A 519 -11.81 12.78 7.61
N ARG A 520 -11.93 13.20 6.36
CA ARG A 520 -11.00 12.86 5.29
C ARG A 520 -9.56 13.29 5.55
N PHE A 521 -9.35 14.33 6.34
CA PHE A 521 -8.06 15.02 6.47
C PHE A 521 -7.88 15.57 7.87
N ALA A 522 -7.76 14.72 8.87
CA ALA A 522 -7.18 15.14 10.13
C ALA A 522 -5.67 15.31 9.90
N ARG A 523 -5.18 16.51 10.10
CA ARG A 523 -3.76 16.87 9.97
C ARG A 523 -2.89 16.11 10.99
N ASP A 524 -3.48 15.67 12.07
CA ASP A 524 -2.85 14.95 13.16
C ASP A 524 -3.71 13.73 13.48
N ASP A 525 -3.31 12.59 12.93
CA ASP A 525 -4.03 11.34 13.07
C ASP A 525 -3.93 10.73 14.48
N ARG A 526 -3.09 11.30 15.36
CA ARG A 526 -3.00 10.93 16.77
C ARG A 526 -4.15 11.46 17.60
N ILE A 527 -4.85 12.48 17.09
CA ILE A 527 -5.82 13.23 17.88
C ILE A 527 -7.23 12.75 17.59
N PHE A 528 -7.46 11.50 17.88
CA PHE A 528 -8.74 11.15 18.44
C PHE A 528 -8.52 11.17 19.94
N ASP A 529 -9.28 12.04 20.63
CA ASP A 529 -9.41 11.93 22.06
C ASP A 529 -9.85 10.50 22.35
N LEU A 530 -8.86 9.65 22.69
CA LEU A 530 -9.19 8.37 23.29
C LEU A 530 -10.12 8.69 24.45
N PRO A 531 -11.25 8.00 24.60
CA PRO A 531 -12.08 8.17 25.77
C PRO A 531 -11.20 7.99 27.00
N ASN A 532 -11.54 8.63 28.12
CA ASN A 532 -10.81 8.46 29.37
C ASN A 532 -10.70 6.98 29.71
N LEU A 533 -9.57 6.38 29.31
CA LEU A 533 -9.29 4.96 29.49
C LEU A 533 -8.75 4.72 30.90
N THR A 534 -9.17 3.64 31.51
CA THR A 534 -8.58 3.16 32.75
C THR A 534 -7.14 2.64 32.52
N PRO A 535 -6.29 2.58 33.56
CA PRO A 535 -4.96 1.98 33.42
C PRO A 535 -4.95 0.57 32.83
N ALA A 536 -5.97 -0.24 33.14
CA ALA A 536 -6.11 -1.59 32.60
C ALA A 536 -6.47 -1.60 31.11
N GLU A 537 -7.24 -0.63 30.63
CA GLU A 537 -7.58 -0.49 29.22
C GLU A 537 -6.38 0.03 28.40
N LEU A 538 -5.53 0.87 28.99
CA LEU A 538 -4.30 1.34 28.34
C LEU A 538 -3.29 0.22 28.06
N GLU A 539 -3.35 -0.87 28.84
CA GLU A 539 -2.49 -2.07 28.64
C GLU A 539 -3.03 -3.03 27.56
N GLN A 540 -4.25 -2.80 27.07
CA GLN A 540 -4.82 -3.63 26.02
C GLN A 540 -4.26 -3.25 24.65
N ASN A 541 -4.18 -4.23 23.75
CA ASN A 541 -3.79 -3.98 22.36
C ASN A 541 -4.89 -3.25 21.59
N TYR A 542 -6.15 -3.58 21.88
CA TYR A 542 -7.32 -2.97 21.27
C TYR A 542 -8.53 -3.00 22.23
N ILE A 543 -9.47 -2.10 21.98
CA ILE A 543 -10.75 -2.00 22.67
C ILE A 543 -11.85 -1.90 21.60
N SER A 544 -12.81 -2.82 21.64
CA SER A 544 -14.00 -2.72 20.80
C SER A 544 -14.89 -1.57 21.29
N ALA A 545 -15.33 -0.73 20.40
CA ALA A 545 -16.15 0.44 20.69
C ALA A 545 -17.42 0.47 19.82
N PRO A 546 -18.52 1.05 20.32
CA PRO A 546 -19.68 1.28 19.49
C PRO A 546 -19.36 2.32 18.39
N LEU A 547 -20.02 2.21 17.26
CA LEU A 547 -19.93 3.25 16.24
C LEU A 547 -20.43 4.59 16.80
N PRO A 548 -19.78 5.72 16.46
CA PRO A 548 -20.21 7.04 16.88
C PRO A 548 -21.66 7.32 16.45
N LYS A 549 -22.49 7.75 17.40
CA LYS A 549 -23.87 8.17 17.10
C LYS A 549 -23.87 9.51 16.37
N MET A 550 -24.16 9.49 15.08
CA MET A 550 -24.24 10.70 14.27
C MET A 550 -25.53 11.49 14.57
N LYS A 551 -25.40 12.80 14.75
CA LYS A 551 -26.54 13.70 14.73
C LYS A 551 -27.20 13.70 13.34
N LEU A 552 -28.48 13.99 13.24
CA LEU A 552 -29.22 13.99 11.96
C LEU A 552 -28.55 14.87 10.90
N ALA A 553 -28.10 16.07 11.26
CA ALA A 553 -27.40 16.98 10.34
C ALA A 553 -26.11 16.40 9.80
N GLU A 554 -25.34 15.71 10.64
CA GLU A 554 -24.11 15.05 10.23
C GLU A 554 -24.40 13.85 9.33
N LYS A 555 -25.40 13.05 9.68
CA LYS A 555 -25.86 11.93 8.86
C LYS A 555 -26.31 12.40 7.48
N CYS A 556 -27.08 13.48 7.39
CA CYS A 556 -27.48 14.10 6.12
C CYS A 556 -26.25 14.59 5.33
N ARG A 557 -25.28 15.22 6.01
CA ARG A 557 -24.04 15.68 5.38
C ARG A 557 -23.26 14.51 4.78
N GLN A 558 -23.06 13.44 5.53
CA GLN A 558 -22.35 12.25 5.05
C GLN A 558 -23.08 11.58 3.87
N LEU A 559 -24.41 11.50 3.92
CA LEU A 559 -25.22 10.97 2.81
C LEU A 559 -25.06 11.80 1.51
N ILE A 560 -25.07 13.14 1.64
CA ILE A 560 -24.91 14.06 0.51
C ILE A 560 -23.48 14.00 -0.06
N GLN A 561 -22.50 13.72 0.78
CA GLN A 561 -21.10 13.59 0.34
C GLN A 561 -20.84 12.35 -0.51
N GLN A 562 -21.61 11.26 -0.36
CA GLN A 562 -21.40 10.03 -1.13
C GLN A 562 -21.54 10.23 -2.65
N PRO A 563 -22.59 10.89 -3.20
CA PRO A 563 -22.66 11.22 -4.62
C PRO A 563 -21.53 12.14 -5.12
N TYR A 564 -20.99 13.03 -4.26
CA TYR A 564 -19.83 13.84 -4.63
C TYR A 564 -18.58 13.01 -4.90
N ILE A 565 -18.39 11.94 -4.16
CA ILE A 565 -17.30 10.98 -4.40
C ILE A 565 -17.50 10.32 -5.77
N LEU A 566 -18.75 9.99 -6.11
CA LEU A 566 -19.13 9.51 -7.43
C LEU A 566 -18.98 10.60 -8.50
N GLY A 567 -19.41 11.83 -8.18
CA GLY A 567 -19.33 12.98 -9.07
C GLY A 567 -17.90 13.38 -9.42
N ALA A 568 -16.92 13.15 -8.55
CA ALA A 568 -15.50 13.28 -8.88
C ALA A 568 -15.00 12.12 -9.74
N ALA A 569 -15.59 10.93 -9.61
CA ALA A 569 -15.23 9.76 -10.43
C ALA A 569 -15.95 9.75 -11.80
N LEU A 570 -17.23 10.17 -11.87
CA LEU A 570 -18.02 10.17 -13.12
C LEU A 570 -17.53 11.18 -14.17
N PRO A 571 -17.23 12.46 -13.86
CA PRO A 571 -16.59 13.36 -14.83
C PRO A 571 -15.23 12.86 -15.28
N ILE A 572 -14.47 12.25 -14.39
CA ILE A 572 -13.21 11.58 -14.72
C ILE A 572 -13.45 10.40 -15.68
N THR A 573 -14.60 9.73 -15.55
CA THR A 573 -14.95 8.55 -16.36
C THR A 573 -15.61 8.92 -17.69
N PHE A 574 -16.39 10.02 -17.77
CA PHE A 574 -17.26 10.31 -18.91
C PHE A 574 -16.94 11.63 -19.66
N LEU A 575 -16.25 12.60 -19.05
CA LEU A 575 -15.93 13.86 -19.71
C LEU A 575 -14.56 13.79 -20.41
N GLY A 576 -14.60 13.25 -21.59
CA GLY A 576 -13.77 13.64 -22.72
C GLY A 576 -12.26 13.62 -22.51
N GLN A 577 -11.68 12.46 -22.64
CA GLN A 577 -10.29 12.40 -23.04
C GLN A 577 -10.12 13.03 -24.43
N LYS A 578 -9.32 14.07 -24.56
CA LYS A 578 -8.52 14.23 -25.77
C LYS A 578 -7.83 12.89 -25.97
N LYS A 579 -7.88 12.31 -27.18
CA LYS A 579 -7.22 11.06 -27.54
C LYS A 579 -5.86 11.02 -26.84
N SER A 580 -5.72 10.22 -25.80
CA SER A 580 -4.41 9.93 -25.25
C SER A 580 -3.71 9.12 -26.33
N ASN A 581 -2.62 9.64 -26.85
CA ASN A 581 -1.75 8.90 -27.77
C ASN A 581 -0.96 7.81 -27.01
N PHE A 582 -1.63 7.10 -26.09
CA PHE A 582 -1.11 5.90 -25.45
C PHE A 582 -1.09 4.69 -26.40
N HIS A 583 -0.88 4.94 -27.68
CA HIS A 583 -0.60 3.93 -28.69
C HIS A 583 0.85 4.11 -29.09
N GLY A 584 1.75 3.51 -28.31
CA GLY A 584 3.08 3.23 -28.78
C GLY A 584 3.14 1.86 -29.39
#